data_7321867b540ba431bcb2be482706de6e
#
_entry.id   7321867b540ba431bcb2be482706de6e
#
_cell.length_a   1.000
_cell.length_b   1.000
_cell.length_c   1.000
_cell.angle_alpha   90.00
_cell.angle_beta   90.00
_cell.angle_gamma   90.00
#
_symmetry.space_group_name_H-M   'P 1'
#
loop_
_entity.id
_entity.type
_entity.pdbx_description
1 polymer ?
#
loop_
_entity_poly.entity_id
_entity_poly.type
_entity_poly.pdbx_seq_one_letter_code
_entity_poly.pdbx_strand_id
1 'polypeptide(L)'
;MPARIIAFEGLDCSFKETNSIALKKALEERGYDVHLFSFPNYGNESCTLVEKFLKDEFTFDTKECTPYAISTFYSMDRYFTYMKDIKSIYENGDENTIIIFDRWVNSNFYQIARLKAINLDRLRQYNAIDEVPKLYKNAIASYKDWLYKFEFGALKLPRADHIIFMRTPYEISKKIIARKKNKDKNERDEEFTEKVYIINDIVFKTMRDVMIVNTCKSNGEFRSRKDIAAEVLAKVLSVLE
;
A
#
# COMPACT_ATOMS: atom_id res chain seq x y z
N MET A 1 -14.64 10.86 18.98
CA MET A 1 -14.49 10.03 17.75
C MET A 1 -13.16 9.30 17.89
N PRO A 2 -12.95 8.12 17.32
CA PRO A 2 -11.64 7.49 17.37
C PRO A 2 -10.61 8.32 16.60
N ALA A 3 -9.31 7.99 16.77
CA ALA A 3 -8.23 8.60 16.02
C ALA A 3 -8.46 8.51 14.50
N ARG A 4 -7.98 9.50 13.76
CA ARG A 4 -8.05 9.52 12.30
C ARG A 4 -6.91 8.70 11.69
N ILE A 5 -7.18 7.99 10.61
CA ILE A 5 -6.20 7.11 9.96
C ILE A 5 -5.88 7.60 8.55
N ILE A 6 -4.59 7.79 8.27
CA ILE A 6 -4.07 8.13 6.94
C ILE A 6 -3.11 7.01 6.49
N ALA A 7 -3.37 6.40 5.34
CA ALA A 7 -2.53 5.33 4.81
C ALA A 7 -1.77 5.77 3.56
N PHE A 8 -0.46 5.56 3.55
CA PHE A 8 0.36 5.70 2.36
C PHE A 8 0.40 4.38 1.58
N GLU A 9 0.06 4.44 0.33
CA GLU A 9 0.10 3.31 -0.59
C GLU A 9 0.91 3.65 -1.84
N GLY A 10 1.37 2.64 -2.55
CA GLY A 10 2.18 2.79 -3.77
C GLY A 10 3.25 1.73 -3.89
N LEU A 11 3.91 1.66 -5.04
CA LEU A 11 4.98 0.72 -5.33
C LEU A 11 6.17 0.84 -4.38
N ASP A 12 7.04 -0.16 -4.42
CA ASP A 12 8.36 -0.04 -3.83
C ASP A 12 9.13 1.10 -4.50
N CYS A 13 9.95 1.79 -3.70
CA CYS A 13 10.70 2.97 -4.15
C CYS A 13 9.83 4.18 -4.57
N SER A 14 8.58 4.28 -4.10
CA SER A 14 7.68 5.43 -4.37
C SER A 14 7.74 6.52 -3.30
N PHE A 15 8.76 6.53 -2.45
CA PHE A 15 8.97 7.53 -1.37
C PHE A 15 7.89 7.57 -0.28
N LYS A 16 7.16 6.48 -0.06
CA LYS A 16 6.14 6.40 1.01
C LYS A 16 6.74 6.67 2.37
N GLU A 17 7.75 5.91 2.77
CA GLU A 17 8.45 6.05 4.05
C GLU A 17 8.95 7.49 4.27
N THR A 18 9.64 8.06 3.30
CA THR A 18 10.16 9.43 3.39
C THR A 18 9.04 10.44 3.62
N ASN A 19 7.89 10.27 2.93
CA ASN A 19 6.79 11.23 3.03
C ASN A 19 5.89 10.97 4.24
N SER A 20 5.75 9.73 4.72
CA SER A 20 5.05 9.44 5.96
C SER A 20 5.76 10.03 7.17
N ILE A 21 7.11 9.93 7.21
CA ILE A 21 7.94 10.56 8.24
C ILE A 21 7.84 12.10 8.15
N ALA A 22 7.91 12.66 6.96
CA ALA A 22 7.81 14.12 6.77
C ALA A 22 6.42 14.64 7.18
N LEU A 23 5.34 13.92 6.83
CA LEU A 23 3.99 14.26 7.23
C LEU A 23 3.83 14.21 8.75
N LYS A 24 4.29 13.13 9.41
CA LYS A 24 4.29 13.01 10.87
C LYS A 24 4.88 14.26 11.50
N LYS A 25 6.11 14.61 11.15
CA LYS A 25 6.79 15.78 11.70
C LYS A 25 6.02 17.07 11.49
N ALA A 26 5.50 17.29 10.26
CA ALA A 26 4.77 18.52 9.92
C ALA A 26 3.43 18.65 10.65
N LEU A 27 2.76 17.54 10.99
CA LEU A 27 1.54 17.52 11.79
C LEU A 27 1.84 17.72 13.28
N GLU A 28 2.91 17.08 13.82
CA GLU A 28 3.37 17.30 15.20
C GLU A 28 3.73 18.77 15.46
N GLU A 29 4.39 19.44 14.50
CA GLU A 29 4.70 20.87 14.56
C GLU A 29 3.42 21.75 14.61
N ARG A 30 2.26 21.20 14.25
CA ARG A 30 0.94 21.85 14.30
C ARG A 30 0.11 21.46 15.52
N GLY A 31 0.68 20.65 16.42
CA GLY A 31 0.03 20.25 17.67
C GLY A 31 -0.83 18.99 17.59
N TYR A 32 -0.79 18.25 16.47
CA TYR A 32 -1.43 16.93 16.41
C TYR A 32 -0.61 15.88 17.16
N ASP A 33 -1.29 14.92 17.79
CA ASP A 33 -0.69 13.71 18.34
C ASP A 33 -0.58 12.66 17.25
N VAL A 34 0.65 12.38 16.77
CA VAL A 34 0.85 11.59 15.54
C VAL A 34 1.65 10.32 15.77
N HIS A 35 1.03 9.19 15.44
CA HIS A 35 1.62 7.86 15.52
C HIS A 35 1.88 7.31 14.12
N LEU A 36 3.10 6.82 13.85
CA LEU A 36 3.50 6.25 12.56
C LEU A 36 3.82 4.77 12.73
N PHE A 37 3.17 3.94 11.91
CA PHE A 37 3.44 2.51 11.81
C PHE A 37 3.72 2.12 10.37
N SER A 38 4.59 1.14 10.16
CA SER A 38 4.95 0.65 8.84
C SER A 38 4.67 -0.83 8.71
N PHE A 39 4.18 -1.25 7.54
CA PHE A 39 3.93 -2.64 7.22
C PHE A 39 4.64 -3.04 5.93
N PRO A 40 5.21 -4.27 5.86
CA PRO A 40 5.27 -5.28 6.92
C PRO A 40 6.07 -4.80 8.15
N ASN A 41 5.65 -5.23 9.35
CA ASN A 41 6.29 -4.85 10.62
C ASN A 41 7.52 -5.73 10.88
N TYR A 42 8.54 -5.54 10.06
CA TYR A 42 9.75 -6.37 10.06
C TYR A 42 10.41 -6.47 11.44
N GLY A 43 10.94 -7.66 11.73
CA GLY A 43 11.60 -7.96 13.00
C GLY A 43 10.63 -8.31 14.14
N ASN A 44 9.33 -8.24 13.94
CA ASN A 44 8.33 -8.70 14.89
C ASN A 44 7.87 -10.13 14.55
N GLU A 45 7.45 -10.87 15.57
CA GLU A 45 6.95 -12.24 15.41
C GLU A 45 5.75 -12.34 14.48
N SER A 46 4.91 -11.31 14.45
CA SER A 46 3.76 -11.20 13.54
C SER A 46 4.16 -11.22 12.07
N CYS A 47 5.34 -10.70 11.74
CA CYS A 47 5.84 -10.57 10.37
C CYS A 47 6.59 -11.81 9.87
N THR A 48 6.80 -12.84 10.71
CA THR A 48 7.64 -14.01 10.38
C THR A 48 7.23 -14.69 9.07
N LEU A 49 5.93 -14.87 8.82
CA LEU A 49 5.46 -15.51 7.58
C LEU A 49 5.72 -14.63 6.35
N VAL A 50 5.57 -13.32 6.48
CA VAL A 50 5.89 -12.36 5.40
C VAL A 50 7.38 -12.38 5.09
N GLU A 51 8.23 -12.35 6.13
CA GLU A 51 9.68 -12.37 5.95
C GLU A 51 10.14 -13.67 5.26
N LYS A 52 9.67 -14.82 5.72
CA LYS A 52 9.96 -16.11 5.07
C LYS A 52 9.49 -16.16 3.63
N PHE A 53 8.30 -15.61 3.35
CA PHE A 53 7.79 -15.53 1.98
C PHE A 53 8.67 -14.66 1.09
N LEU A 54 9.06 -13.48 1.55
CA LEU A 54 9.87 -12.54 0.77
C LEU A 54 11.32 -13.01 0.58
N LYS A 55 11.86 -13.76 1.55
CA LYS A 55 13.19 -14.37 1.49
C LYS A 55 13.22 -15.70 0.73
N ASP A 56 12.05 -16.25 0.34
CA ASP A 56 11.90 -17.55 -0.33
C ASP A 56 12.35 -18.72 0.57
N GLU A 57 12.07 -18.64 1.87
CA GLU A 57 12.53 -19.58 2.90
C GLU A 57 11.49 -20.68 3.25
N PHE A 58 10.38 -20.78 2.54
CA PHE A 58 9.44 -21.88 2.71
C PHE A 58 9.98 -23.16 2.07
N THR A 59 9.67 -24.31 2.69
CA THR A 59 10.10 -25.66 2.20
C THR A 59 9.23 -26.18 1.06
N PHE A 60 8.20 -25.46 0.65
CA PHE A 60 7.30 -25.78 -0.46
C PHE A 60 7.32 -24.66 -1.51
N ASP A 61 6.88 -24.96 -2.73
CA ASP A 61 6.81 -23.95 -3.79
C ASP A 61 5.66 -22.98 -3.53
N THR A 62 6.02 -21.76 -3.17
CA THR A 62 5.04 -20.71 -2.89
C THR A 62 4.30 -20.20 -4.13
N LYS A 63 4.70 -20.62 -5.35
CA LYS A 63 3.94 -20.37 -6.59
C LYS A 63 2.61 -21.12 -6.63
N GLU A 64 2.51 -22.22 -5.86
CA GLU A 64 1.28 -22.99 -5.69
C GLU A 64 0.30 -22.32 -4.72
N CYS A 65 0.78 -21.38 -3.90
CA CYS A 65 -0.09 -20.64 -2.98
C CYS A 65 -1.06 -19.75 -3.75
N THR A 66 -2.31 -19.75 -3.30
CA THR A 66 -3.30 -18.81 -3.84
C THR A 66 -2.95 -17.38 -3.41
N PRO A 67 -3.30 -16.36 -4.22
CA PRO A 67 -3.14 -14.96 -3.83
C PRO A 67 -3.83 -14.64 -2.48
N TYR A 68 -4.92 -15.32 -2.18
CA TYR A 68 -5.66 -15.21 -0.92
C TYR A 68 -4.83 -15.71 0.26
N ALA A 69 -4.19 -16.87 0.14
CA ALA A 69 -3.33 -17.43 1.19
C ALA A 69 -2.13 -16.51 1.46
N ILE A 70 -1.45 -16.03 0.42
CA ILE A 70 -0.34 -15.07 0.58
C ILE A 70 -0.83 -13.79 1.26
N SER A 71 -2.02 -13.29 0.91
CA SER A 71 -2.61 -12.11 1.55
C SER A 71 -2.78 -12.27 3.06
N THR A 72 -3.12 -13.49 3.52
CA THR A 72 -3.33 -13.71 4.97
C THR A 72 -2.04 -13.53 5.78
N PHE A 73 -0.85 -13.74 5.21
CA PHE A 73 0.40 -13.48 5.90
C PHE A 73 0.52 -12.01 6.31
N TYR A 74 0.26 -11.11 5.36
CA TYR A 74 0.26 -9.67 5.59
C TYR A 74 -0.91 -9.22 6.48
N SER A 75 -2.07 -9.88 6.35
CA SER A 75 -3.23 -9.57 7.18
C SER A 75 -2.99 -9.91 8.65
N MET A 76 -2.32 -11.05 8.93
CA MET A 76 -1.97 -11.42 10.29
C MET A 76 -0.92 -10.50 10.90
N ASP A 77 0.08 -10.07 10.13
CA ASP A 77 1.03 -9.08 10.57
C ASP A 77 0.33 -7.78 10.99
N ARG A 78 -0.60 -7.25 10.17
CA ARG A 78 -1.41 -6.08 10.52
C ARG A 78 -2.28 -6.32 11.76
N TYR A 79 -2.96 -7.46 11.82
CA TYR A 79 -3.87 -7.76 12.91
C TYR A 79 -3.17 -7.84 14.27
N PHE A 80 -2.07 -8.59 14.37
CA PHE A 80 -1.33 -8.71 15.62
C PHE A 80 -0.71 -7.38 16.03
N THR A 81 -0.12 -6.64 15.09
CA THR A 81 0.41 -5.30 15.37
C THR A 81 -0.70 -4.35 15.81
N TYR A 82 -1.87 -4.39 15.14
CA TYR A 82 -3.02 -3.59 15.54
C TYR A 82 -3.46 -3.90 16.98
N MET A 83 -3.65 -5.17 17.30
CA MET A 83 -4.11 -5.56 18.64
C MET A 83 -3.13 -5.20 19.74
N LYS A 84 -1.83 -5.32 19.47
CA LYS A 84 -0.77 -5.08 20.44
C LYS A 84 -0.47 -3.59 20.64
N ASP A 85 -0.28 -2.85 19.55
CA ASP A 85 0.37 -1.55 19.56
C ASP A 85 -0.54 -0.40 19.15
N ILE A 86 -1.61 -0.66 18.37
CA ILE A 86 -2.37 0.39 17.69
C ILE A 86 -3.78 0.58 18.27
N LYS A 87 -4.44 -0.52 18.65
CA LYS A 87 -5.85 -0.52 19.05
C LYS A 87 -6.16 0.49 20.15
N SER A 88 -5.34 0.53 21.19
CA SER A 88 -5.55 1.46 22.31
C SER A 88 -5.43 2.93 21.88
N ILE A 89 -4.47 3.22 20.98
CA ILE A 89 -4.29 4.57 20.42
C ILE A 89 -5.51 4.95 19.58
N TYR A 90 -5.98 4.02 18.73
CA TYR A 90 -7.13 4.25 17.86
C TYR A 90 -8.42 4.48 18.63
N GLU A 91 -8.73 3.61 19.60
CA GLU A 91 -10.01 3.63 20.32
C GLU A 91 -10.10 4.77 21.36
N ASN A 92 -8.96 5.17 21.97
CA ASN A 92 -8.90 6.21 22.99
C ASN A 92 -8.45 7.57 22.44
N GLY A 93 -8.07 7.65 21.18
CA GLY A 93 -7.72 8.90 20.52
C GLY A 93 -8.92 9.81 20.29
N ASP A 94 -8.63 11.00 19.84
CA ASP A 94 -9.62 12.04 19.50
C ASP A 94 -9.36 12.61 18.08
N GLU A 95 -10.00 13.73 17.77
CA GLU A 95 -9.86 14.40 16.47
C GLU A 95 -8.44 14.95 16.20
N ASN A 96 -7.62 15.12 17.25
CA ASN A 96 -6.23 15.56 17.14
C ASN A 96 -5.26 14.39 17.04
N THR A 97 -5.71 13.15 17.32
CA THR A 97 -4.90 11.95 17.23
C THR A 97 -4.90 11.42 15.80
N ILE A 98 -3.73 11.38 15.17
CA ILE A 98 -3.54 10.92 13.79
C ILE A 98 -2.67 9.66 13.77
N ILE A 99 -3.18 8.61 13.16
CA ILE A 99 -2.41 7.39 12.89
C ILE A 99 -2.02 7.37 11.42
N ILE A 100 -0.73 7.34 11.14
CA ILE A 100 -0.20 7.23 9.79
C ILE A 100 0.29 5.79 9.58
N PHE A 101 -0.15 5.16 8.49
CA PHE A 101 0.38 3.88 8.04
C PHE A 101 1.24 4.04 6.79
N ASP A 102 2.51 3.64 6.84
CA ASP A 102 3.25 3.31 5.62
C ASP A 102 2.88 1.89 5.21
N ARG A 103 1.97 1.77 4.27
CA ARG A 103 1.20 0.60 3.85
C ARG A 103 0.13 0.19 4.87
N TRP A 104 -1.04 -0.12 4.35
CA TRP A 104 -2.17 -0.67 5.11
C TRP A 104 -2.85 -1.78 4.29
N VAL A 105 -4.13 -2.02 4.52
CA VAL A 105 -4.90 -3.09 3.89
C VAL A 105 -4.82 -3.08 2.36
N ASN A 106 -4.84 -1.90 1.75
CA ASN A 106 -4.82 -1.75 0.30
C ASN A 106 -3.49 -2.17 -0.35
N SER A 107 -2.40 -2.29 0.40
CA SER A 107 -1.16 -2.88 -0.11
C SER A 107 -1.35 -4.34 -0.56
N ASN A 108 -2.35 -5.07 -0.03
CA ASN A 108 -2.67 -6.41 -0.50
C ASN A 108 -3.22 -6.45 -1.94
N PHE A 109 -3.54 -5.31 -2.56
CA PHE A 109 -3.85 -5.28 -4.00
C PHE A 109 -2.68 -5.77 -4.87
N TYR A 110 -1.47 -5.82 -4.34
CA TYR A 110 -0.34 -6.49 -4.98
C TYR A 110 -0.66 -7.93 -5.36
N GLN A 111 -1.43 -8.64 -4.53
CA GLN A 111 -1.76 -10.04 -4.78
C GLN A 111 -2.76 -10.23 -5.93
N ILE A 112 -3.45 -9.19 -6.37
CA ILE A 112 -4.29 -9.23 -7.58
C ILE A 112 -3.44 -9.62 -8.80
N ALA A 113 -2.18 -9.16 -8.86
CA ALA A 113 -1.25 -9.49 -9.94
C ALA A 113 -0.95 -11.01 -10.06
N ARG A 114 -1.18 -11.78 -8.99
CA ARG A 114 -1.01 -13.25 -8.96
C ARG A 114 -2.25 -14.02 -9.38
N LEU A 115 -3.39 -13.35 -9.59
CA LEU A 115 -4.59 -14.04 -10.05
C LEU A 115 -4.36 -14.62 -11.45
N LYS A 116 -4.70 -15.90 -11.64
CA LYS A 116 -4.55 -16.60 -12.93
C LYS A 116 -5.27 -15.91 -14.10
N ALA A 117 -6.34 -15.17 -13.81
CA ALA A 117 -7.07 -14.41 -14.81
C ALA A 117 -6.28 -13.20 -15.36
N ILE A 118 -5.24 -12.74 -14.67
CA ILE A 118 -4.52 -11.50 -14.99
C ILE A 118 -3.31 -11.83 -15.86
N ASN A 119 -3.35 -11.37 -17.12
CA ASN A 119 -2.28 -11.51 -18.10
C ASN A 119 -1.63 -10.15 -18.39
N LEU A 120 -0.29 -10.07 -18.36
CA LEU A 120 0.46 -8.81 -18.50
C LEU A 120 0.29 -8.19 -19.89
N ASP A 121 0.42 -8.96 -20.97
CA ASP A 121 0.37 -8.42 -22.33
C ASP A 121 -0.98 -7.78 -22.65
N ARG A 122 -2.04 -8.31 -22.04
CA ARG A 122 -3.37 -7.70 -22.14
C ARG A 122 -3.50 -6.48 -21.23
N LEU A 123 -2.91 -6.51 -20.02
CA LEU A 123 -2.96 -5.36 -19.09
C LEU A 123 -2.28 -4.12 -19.69
N ARG A 124 -1.17 -4.29 -20.40
CA ARG A 124 -0.42 -3.17 -21.04
C ARG A 124 -1.26 -2.35 -22.01
N GLN A 125 -2.40 -2.88 -22.48
CA GLN A 125 -3.29 -2.21 -23.42
C GLN A 125 -4.26 -1.25 -22.75
N TYR A 126 -4.33 -1.22 -21.41
CA TYR A 126 -5.36 -0.50 -20.68
C TYR A 126 -4.76 0.53 -19.71
N ASN A 127 -5.37 1.72 -19.67
CA ASN A 127 -4.96 2.83 -18.80
C ASN A 127 -6.01 3.16 -17.71
N ALA A 128 -7.22 2.62 -17.84
CA ALA A 128 -8.31 2.86 -16.91
C ALA A 128 -9.13 1.59 -16.68
N ILE A 129 -9.83 1.51 -15.53
CA ILE A 129 -10.64 0.32 -15.19
C ILE A 129 -11.75 0.05 -16.21
N ASP A 130 -12.31 1.10 -16.80
CA ASP A 130 -13.40 0.96 -17.76
C ASP A 130 -12.97 0.32 -19.08
N GLU A 131 -11.70 0.43 -19.44
CA GLU A 131 -11.11 -0.19 -20.61
C GLU A 131 -10.76 -1.67 -20.40
N VAL A 132 -10.61 -2.10 -19.15
CA VAL A 132 -10.18 -3.48 -18.81
C VAL A 132 -11.30 -4.48 -19.14
N PRO A 133 -10.99 -5.66 -19.68
CA PRO A 133 -11.99 -6.69 -19.94
C PRO A 133 -12.82 -7.04 -18.70
N LYS A 134 -14.11 -7.35 -18.92
CA LYS A 134 -15.04 -7.74 -17.85
C LYS A 134 -14.48 -8.83 -16.94
N LEU A 135 -13.74 -9.79 -17.49
CA LEU A 135 -13.09 -10.85 -16.73
C LEU A 135 -12.13 -10.27 -15.66
N TYR A 136 -11.32 -9.27 -16.02
CA TYR A 136 -10.37 -8.64 -15.10
C TYR A 136 -11.09 -7.78 -14.08
N LYS A 137 -12.08 -6.99 -14.52
CA LYS A 137 -12.93 -6.21 -13.58
C LYS A 137 -13.54 -7.11 -12.51
N ASN A 138 -14.09 -8.25 -12.92
CA ASN A 138 -14.69 -9.20 -12.00
C ASN A 138 -13.65 -9.83 -11.06
N ALA A 139 -12.47 -10.20 -11.57
CA ALA A 139 -11.39 -10.75 -10.74
C ALA A 139 -10.89 -9.74 -9.70
N ILE A 140 -10.68 -8.50 -10.11
CA ILE A 140 -10.28 -7.39 -9.22
C ILE A 140 -11.37 -7.14 -8.17
N ALA A 141 -12.63 -7.03 -8.59
CA ALA A 141 -13.75 -6.76 -7.70
C ALA A 141 -13.94 -7.89 -6.67
N SER A 142 -13.87 -9.16 -7.12
CA SER A 142 -14.01 -10.32 -6.23
C SER A 142 -12.88 -10.39 -5.20
N TYR A 143 -11.64 -10.10 -5.61
CA TYR A 143 -10.50 -10.07 -4.68
C TYR A 143 -10.65 -8.93 -3.66
N LYS A 144 -11.01 -7.72 -4.10
CA LYS A 144 -11.25 -6.57 -3.21
C LYS A 144 -12.36 -6.85 -2.21
N ASP A 145 -13.48 -7.42 -2.65
CA ASP A 145 -14.63 -7.77 -1.79
C ASP A 145 -14.20 -8.79 -0.72
N TRP A 146 -13.47 -9.84 -1.14
CA TRP A 146 -12.94 -10.82 -0.20
C TRP A 146 -11.99 -10.17 0.82
N LEU A 147 -11.02 -9.37 0.36
CA LEU A 147 -10.04 -8.71 1.24
C LEU A 147 -10.73 -7.84 2.28
N TYR A 148 -11.70 -7.04 1.85
CA TYR A 148 -12.40 -6.11 2.74
C TYR A 148 -13.32 -6.84 3.72
N LYS A 149 -13.99 -7.91 3.29
CA LYS A 149 -14.77 -8.77 4.20
C LYS A 149 -13.85 -9.47 5.22
N PHE A 150 -12.68 -9.89 4.80
CA PHE A 150 -11.73 -10.54 5.69
C PHE A 150 -11.13 -9.53 6.70
N GLU A 151 -10.48 -8.48 6.22
CA GLU A 151 -9.74 -7.57 7.12
C GLU A 151 -10.67 -6.63 7.91
N PHE A 152 -11.59 -5.97 7.26
CA PHE A 152 -12.51 -5.05 7.96
C PHE A 152 -13.73 -5.77 8.57
N GLY A 153 -14.17 -6.87 7.96
CA GLY A 153 -15.32 -7.65 8.43
C GLY A 153 -14.96 -8.63 9.54
N ALA A 154 -14.10 -9.62 9.24
CA ALA A 154 -13.76 -10.68 10.19
C ALA A 154 -12.71 -10.24 11.21
N LEU A 155 -11.61 -9.63 10.79
CA LEU A 155 -10.53 -9.17 11.67
C LEU A 155 -10.86 -7.86 12.40
N LYS A 156 -11.89 -7.11 11.97
CA LYS A 156 -12.31 -5.84 12.57
C LYS A 156 -11.20 -4.78 12.57
N LEU A 157 -10.29 -4.83 11.60
CA LEU A 157 -9.32 -3.75 11.41
C LEU A 157 -10.02 -2.45 11.00
N PRO A 158 -9.57 -1.28 11.48
CA PRO A 158 -10.16 -0.01 11.07
C PRO A 158 -9.85 0.29 9.60
N ARG A 159 -10.75 1.01 8.95
CA ARG A 159 -10.48 1.57 7.61
C ARG A 159 -9.62 2.80 7.74
N ALA A 160 -8.77 3.04 6.74
CA ALA A 160 -8.17 4.36 6.60
C ALA A 160 -9.25 5.36 6.19
N ASP A 161 -9.27 6.53 6.82
CA ASP A 161 -10.16 7.63 6.45
C ASP A 161 -9.72 8.21 5.10
N HIS A 162 -8.39 8.30 4.90
CA HIS A 162 -7.79 8.79 3.66
C HIS A 162 -6.59 7.93 3.25
N ILE A 163 -6.44 7.77 1.94
CA ILE A 163 -5.32 7.05 1.34
C ILE A 163 -4.51 8.03 0.48
N ILE A 164 -3.21 8.07 0.69
CA ILE A 164 -2.26 8.79 -0.15
C ILE A 164 -1.59 7.79 -1.08
N PHE A 165 -1.94 7.81 -2.35
CA PHE A 165 -1.31 6.96 -3.35
C PHE A 165 -0.10 7.68 -3.96
N MET A 166 1.10 7.24 -3.55
CA MET A 166 2.39 7.74 -4.06
C MET A 166 2.66 7.11 -5.42
N ARG A 167 2.31 7.84 -6.48
CA ARG A 167 2.39 7.36 -7.86
C ARG A 167 3.75 7.67 -8.46
N THR A 168 4.56 6.61 -8.63
CA THR A 168 5.86 6.67 -9.35
C THR A 168 5.73 5.89 -10.65
N PRO A 169 6.13 6.41 -11.83
CA PRO A 169 6.09 5.65 -13.08
C PRO A 169 6.88 4.34 -12.98
N TYR A 170 6.36 3.26 -13.58
CA TYR A 170 6.98 1.94 -13.49
C TYR A 170 8.45 1.93 -13.90
N GLU A 171 8.78 2.56 -15.03
CA GLU A 171 10.14 2.63 -15.55
C GLU A 171 11.13 3.29 -14.59
N ILE A 172 10.65 4.21 -13.76
CA ILE A 172 11.46 4.85 -12.73
C ILE A 172 11.65 3.91 -11.53
N SER A 173 10.57 3.29 -11.04
CA SER A 173 10.63 2.29 -9.97
C SER A 173 11.53 1.12 -10.36
N LYS A 174 11.40 0.59 -11.58
CA LYS A 174 12.24 -0.47 -12.14
C LYS A 174 13.73 -0.11 -12.09
N LYS A 175 14.11 1.11 -12.50
CA LYS A 175 15.50 1.59 -12.45
C LYS A 175 16.05 1.66 -11.02
N ILE A 176 15.22 2.04 -10.04
CA ILE A 176 15.65 2.09 -8.64
C ILE A 176 15.80 0.67 -8.07
N ILE A 177 14.82 -0.20 -8.30
CA ILE A 177 14.86 -1.60 -7.88
C ILE A 177 16.08 -2.31 -8.48
N ALA A 178 16.40 -2.04 -9.76
CA ALA A 178 17.56 -2.65 -10.42
C ALA A 178 18.87 -2.36 -9.70
N ARG A 179 19.00 -1.22 -9.02
CA ARG A 179 20.22 -0.79 -8.28
C ARG A 179 20.30 -1.37 -6.86
N LYS A 180 19.22 -1.97 -6.34
CA LYS A 180 19.25 -2.61 -5.01
C LYS A 180 20.18 -3.81 -5.02
N LYS A 181 21.06 -3.91 -4.01
CA LYS A 181 21.94 -5.07 -3.81
C LYS A 181 21.15 -6.31 -3.37
N ASN A 182 20.21 -6.14 -2.45
CA ASN A 182 19.37 -7.21 -1.91
C ASN A 182 17.93 -6.97 -2.35
N LYS A 183 17.47 -7.77 -3.30
CA LYS A 183 16.07 -7.76 -3.77
C LYS A 183 15.32 -8.90 -3.10
N ASP A 184 14.12 -8.61 -2.63
CA ASP A 184 13.20 -9.65 -2.19
C ASP A 184 12.62 -10.45 -3.38
N LYS A 185 11.82 -11.48 -3.07
CA LYS A 185 11.19 -12.33 -4.08
C LYS A 185 10.35 -11.55 -5.09
N ASN A 186 9.58 -10.58 -4.61
CA ASN A 186 8.69 -9.78 -5.45
C ASN A 186 9.48 -8.84 -6.36
N GLU A 187 10.52 -8.21 -5.84
CA GLU A 187 11.40 -7.29 -6.57
C GLU A 187 12.26 -7.98 -7.64
N ARG A 188 12.51 -9.31 -7.48
CA ARG A 188 13.20 -10.12 -8.50
C ARG A 188 12.31 -10.50 -9.68
N ASP A 189 10.99 -10.48 -9.51
CA ASP A 189 9.99 -10.84 -10.52
C ASP A 189 9.52 -9.57 -11.25
N GLU A 190 10.15 -9.26 -12.38
CA GLU A 190 9.83 -8.06 -13.16
C GLU A 190 8.41 -8.11 -13.75
N GLU A 191 7.93 -9.28 -14.16
CA GLU A 191 6.57 -9.44 -14.68
C GLU A 191 5.54 -9.16 -13.59
N PHE A 192 5.78 -9.67 -12.41
CA PHE A 192 4.93 -9.44 -11.25
C PHE A 192 4.90 -7.95 -10.87
N THR A 193 6.06 -7.29 -10.78
CA THR A 193 6.14 -5.87 -10.41
C THR A 193 5.46 -4.97 -11.43
N GLU A 194 5.55 -5.28 -12.72
CA GLU A 194 4.84 -4.53 -13.76
C GLU A 194 3.32 -4.71 -13.67
N LYS A 195 2.83 -5.94 -13.46
CA LYS A 195 1.42 -6.22 -13.19
C LYS A 195 0.90 -5.44 -11.98
N VAL A 196 1.67 -5.46 -10.90
CA VAL A 196 1.33 -4.71 -9.67
C VAL A 196 1.20 -3.22 -9.96
N TYR A 197 2.14 -2.65 -10.72
CA TYR A 197 2.07 -1.23 -11.09
C TYR A 197 0.78 -0.90 -11.84
N ILE A 198 0.49 -1.62 -12.93
CA ILE A 198 -0.67 -1.33 -13.79
C ILE A 198 -1.98 -1.50 -12.99
N ILE A 199 -2.09 -2.58 -12.20
CA ILE A 199 -3.28 -2.85 -11.40
C ILE A 199 -3.49 -1.79 -10.34
N ASN A 200 -2.44 -1.41 -9.61
CA ASN A 200 -2.56 -0.37 -8.57
C ASN A 200 -2.92 0.98 -9.20
N ASP A 201 -2.28 1.37 -10.31
CA ASP A 201 -2.59 2.62 -11.00
C ASP A 201 -4.05 2.67 -11.45
N ILE A 202 -4.56 1.58 -12.00
CA ILE A 202 -5.97 1.45 -12.40
C ILE A 202 -6.90 1.49 -11.19
N VAL A 203 -6.62 0.71 -10.15
CA VAL A 203 -7.53 0.54 -9.01
C VAL A 203 -7.58 1.80 -8.14
N PHE A 204 -6.43 2.39 -7.79
CA PHE A 204 -6.41 3.57 -6.93
C PHE A 204 -7.04 4.80 -7.60
N LYS A 205 -6.97 4.95 -8.92
CA LYS A 205 -7.65 6.01 -9.66
C LYS A 205 -9.18 5.96 -9.56
N THR A 206 -9.75 4.80 -9.24
CA THR A 206 -11.22 4.61 -9.15
C THR A 206 -11.75 4.74 -7.73
N MET A 207 -10.88 4.85 -6.74
CA MET A 207 -11.28 4.97 -5.34
C MET A 207 -11.55 6.44 -4.98
N ARG A 208 -12.65 6.69 -4.25
CA ARG A 208 -13.08 8.07 -3.93
C ARG A 208 -12.19 8.75 -2.89
N ASP A 209 -11.72 7.98 -1.91
CA ASP A 209 -11.01 8.51 -0.74
C ASP A 209 -9.48 8.42 -0.93
N VAL A 210 -9.02 8.54 -2.19
CA VAL A 210 -7.59 8.43 -2.56
C VAL A 210 -7.07 9.76 -3.06
N MET A 211 -6.05 10.26 -2.41
CA MET A 211 -5.25 11.41 -2.81
C MET A 211 -4.06 10.94 -3.64
N ILE A 212 -4.07 11.16 -4.94
CA ILE A 212 -2.94 10.79 -5.80
C ILE A 212 -1.87 11.87 -5.72
N VAL A 213 -0.62 11.45 -5.43
CA VAL A 213 0.57 12.29 -5.41
C VAL A 213 1.58 11.74 -6.40
N ASN A 214 1.82 12.48 -7.50
CA ASN A 214 2.82 12.09 -8.49
C ASN A 214 4.23 12.44 -7.98
N THR A 215 5.12 11.46 -7.97
CA THR A 215 6.51 11.65 -7.53
C THR A 215 7.43 12.19 -8.63
N CYS A 216 6.97 12.13 -9.87
CA CYS A 216 7.70 12.62 -11.04
C CYS A 216 6.93 13.70 -11.78
N LYS A 217 7.65 14.55 -12.49
CA LYS A 217 7.13 15.51 -13.46
C LYS A 217 6.67 14.77 -14.74
N SER A 218 6.00 15.48 -15.64
CA SER A 218 5.56 14.93 -16.93
C SER A 218 6.72 14.47 -17.84
N ASN A 219 7.91 15.05 -17.68
CA ASN A 219 9.13 14.66 -18.39
C ASN A 219 9.84 13.43 -17.79
N GLY A 220 9.27 12.81 -16.74
CA GLY A 220 9.85 11.65 -16.05
C GLY A 220 10.90 11.96 -15.00
N GLU A 221 11.28 13.23 -14.80
CA GLU A 221 12.19 13.61 -13.73
C GLU A 221 11.51 13.56 -12.37
N PHE A 222 12.28 13.20 -11.33
CA PHE A 222 11.76 13.31 -9.97
C PHE A 222 11.44 14.77 -9.62
N ARG A 223 10.35 14.94 -8.91
CA ARG A 223 10.05 16.18 -8.19
C ARG A 223 10.95 16.28 -6.96
N SER A 224 11.17 17.51 -6.47
CA SER A 224 11.92 17.67 -5.23
C SER A 224 11.18 17.02 -4.05
N ARG A 225 11.94 16.48 -3.10
CA ARG A 225 11.36 15.92 -1.86
C ARG A 225 10.50 16.95 -1.12
N LYS A 226 10.94 18.21 -1.15
CA LYS A 226 10.23 19.33 -0.52
C LYS A 226 8.87 19.57 -1.18
N ASP A 227 8.79 19.58 -2.51
CA ASP A 227 7.54 19.82 -3.23
C ASP A 227 6.54 18.67 -3.04
N ILE A 228 7.04 17.42 -3.01
CA ILE A 228 6.19 16.25 -2.75
C ILE A 228 5.64 16.31 -1.32
N ALA A 229 6.50 16.57 -0.33
CA ALA A 229 6.08 16.67 1.07
C ALA A 229 5.11 17.82 1.30
N ALA A 230 5.30 18.97 0.64
CA ALA A 230 4.40 20.10 0.71
C ALA A 230 3.01 19.78 0.11
N GLU A 231 2.96 19.08 -1.03
CA GLU A 231 1.69 18.61 -1.63
C GLU A 231 0.97 17.61 -0.72
N VAL A 232 1.70 16.63 -0.18
CA VAL A 232 1.14 15.65 0.78
C VAL A 232 0.51 16.38 1.96
N LEU A 233 1.25 17.30 2.59
CA LEU A 233 0.76 18.06 3.73
C LEU A 233 -0.48 18.87 3.37
N ALA A 234 -0.46 19.61 2.25
CA ALA A 234 -1.60 20.43 1.83
C ALA A 234 -2.85 19.59 1.60
N LYS A 235 -2.73 18.42 0.95
CA LYS A 235 -3.86 17.49 0.75
C LYS A 235 -4.40 16.95 2.07
N VAL A 236 -3.52 16.61 3.02
CA VAL A 236 -3.94 16.11 4.33
C VAL A 236 -4.64 17.20 5.13
N LEU A 237 -4.09 18.40 5.20
CA LEU A 237 -4.73 19.50 5.92
C LEU A 237 -6.12 19.82 5.38
N SER A 238 -6.33 19.76 4.05
CA SER A 238 -7.64 20.03 3.44
C SER A 238 -8.75 19.04 3.81
N VAL A 239 -8.42 17.92 4.49
CA VAL A 239 -9.38 16.92 4.97
C VAL A 239 -9.39 16.78 6.49
N LEU A 240 -8.43 17.39 7.18
CA LEU A 240 -8.40 17.45 8.64
C LEU A 240 -9.17 18.67 9.17
N GLU A 241 -9.18 19.74 8.41
CA GLU A 241 -9.94 20.97 8.66
C GLU A 241 -11.41 20.80 8.20
#